data_bf2875c16bf5de4c6db2f3f4cc655029
#
_entry.id   bf2875c16bf5de4c6db2f3f4cc655029
#
_cell.length_a   1.000
_cell.length_b   1.000
_cell.length_c   1.000
_cell.angle_alpha   90.00
_cell.angle_beta   90.00
_cell.angle_gamma   90.00
#
_symmetry.space_group_name_H-M   'P 1'
#
loop_
_entity.id
_entity.type
_entity.pdbx_description
1 polymer ?
#
loop_
_entity_poly.entity_id
_entity_poly.type
_entity_poly.pdbx_seq_one_letter_code
_entity_poly.pdbx_strand_id
1 'polypeptide(L)'
;MDKRSFLKKSLVLGMTFPFFLESLAQKFEKVESTSELDLAEEDEFWRELRSDYLLKSDYVNLENGYYCMLPQALLNAYIEHVKEVNLHASYYMRTKQGSDKKRIVEKLAVLADCSPEELVITRNA
;
A
#
# COMPACT_ATOMS: atom_id res chain seq x y z
N MET A 1 18.45 -4.24 -3.34
CA MET A 1 17.39 -4.71 -2.41
C MET A 1 16.65 -5.83 -3.08
N ASP A 2 16.59 -7.00 -2.47
CA ASP A 2 15.88 -8.16 -3.00
C ASP A 2 14.37 -7.92 -3.01
N LYS A 3 13.65 -8.36 -4.07
CA LYS A 3 12.19 -8.21 -4.23
C LYS A 3 11.41 -8.75 -3.02
N ARG A 4 11.85 -9.87 -2.43
CA ARG A 4 11.26 -10.46 -1.22
C ARG A 4 11.45 -9.56 0.00
N SER A 5 12.62 -8.96 0.17
CA SER A 5 12.89 -8.00 1.25
C SER A 5 12.04 -6.74 1.11
N PHE A 6 11.82 -6.25 -0.11
CA PHE A 6 10.91 -5.14 -0.37
C PHE A 6 9.46 -5.48 0.01
N LEU A 7 8.96 -6.65 -0.41
CA LEU A 7 7.60 -7.09 -0.07
C LEU A 7 7.41 -7.28 1.44
N LYS A 8 8.38 -7.88 2.14
CA LYS A 8 8.34 -8.02 3.61
C LYS A 8 8.28 -6.67 4.32
N LYS A 9 9.10 -5.72 3.89
CA LYS A 9 9.11 -4.36 4.45
C LYS A 9 7.80 -3.62 4.14
N SER A 10 7.19 -3.85 2.97
CA SER A 10 5.88 -3.28 2.61
C SER A 10 4.75 -3.79 3.51
N LEU A 11 4.82 -5.04 3.96
CA LEU A 11 3.84 -5.63 4.88
C LEU A 11 3.82 -4.90 6.24
N VAL A 12 4.98 -4.50 6.75
CA VAL A 12 5.10 -3.78 8.03
C VAL A 12 4.42 -2.41 7.99
N LEU A 13 4.34 -1.77 6.82
CA LEU A 13 3.62 -0.50 6.65
C LEU A 13 2.11 -0.63 6.80
N GLY A 14 1.59 -1.80 6.47
CA GLY A 14 0.16 -2.07 6.46
C GLY A 14 -0.51 -2.23 7.81
N MET A 15 0.23 -2.25 8.94
CA MET A 15 -0.30 -2.54 10.29
C MET A 15 -1.38 -1.58 10.82
N THR A 16 -1.85 -0.63 10.02
CA THR A 16 -2.96 0.26 10.38
C THR A 16 -4.34 -0.23 9.91
N PHE A 17 -4.41 -1.36 9.18
CA PHE A 17 -5.67 -1.90 8.64
C PHE A 17 -5.73 -3.41 8.85
N PRO A 18 -6.27 -3.91 9.98
CA PRO A 18 -6.17 -5.32 10.37
C PRO A 18 -6.77 -6.29 9.34
N PHE A 19 -7.93 -6.03 8.77
CA PHE A 19 -8.57 -6.96 7.83
C PHE A 19 -7.90 -7.05 6.45
N PHE A 20 -7.44 -5.93 5.92
CA PHE A 20 -6.73 -5.89 4.64
C PHE A 20 -5.37 -6.59 4.74
N LEU A 21 -4.72 -6.46 5.90
CA LEU A 21 -3.43 -7.07 6.16
C LEU A 21 -3.50 -8.59 6.30
N GLU A 22 -4.56 -9.10 6.91
CA GLU A 22 -4.72 -10.54 7.09
C GLU A 22 -4.87 -11.23 5.74
N SER A 23 -5.69 -10.67 4.84
CA SER A 23 -5.82 -11.13 3.46
C SER A 23 -4.51 -11.00 2.67
N LEU A 24 -3.82 -9.87 2.77
CA LEU A 24 -2.51 -9.69 2.14
C LEU A 24 -1.44 -10.61 2.75
N ALA A 25 -1.41 -10.77 4.08
CA ALA A 25 -0.45 -11.62 4.74
C ALA A 25 -0.57 -13.08 4.27
N GLN A 26 -1.79 -13.62 4.15
CA GLN A 26 -2.03 -14.94 3.61
C GLN A 26 -1.55 -15.09 2.16
N LYS A 27 -1.80 -14.08 1.32
CA LYS A 27 -1.31 -14.05 -0.07
C LYS A 27 0.22 -14.01 -0.13
N PHE A 28 0.87 -13.26 0.77
CA PHE A 28 2.33 -13.18 0.85
C PHE A 28 2.98 -14.43 1.44
N GLU A 29 2.34 -15.11 2.38
CA GLU A 29 2.81 -16.40 2.90
C GLU A 29 2.87 -17.44 1.77
N LYS A 30 1.86 -17.44 0.89
CA LYS A 30 1.86 -18.26 -0.32
C LYS A 30 3.01 -17.89 -1.28
N VAL A 31 3.28 -16.60 -1.49
CA VAL A 31 4.42 -16.12 -2.29
C VAL A 31 5.77 -16.54 -1.70
N GLU A 32 5.89 -16.57 -0.36
CA GLU A 32 7.13 -17.00 0.31
C GLU A 32 7.39 -18.50 0.21
N SER A 33 6.34 -19.30 0.16
CA SER A 33 6.41 -20.77 0.11
C SER A 33 6.53 -21.35 -1.29
N THR A 34 6.24 -20.57 -2.33
CA THR A 34 6.21 -21.00 -3.73
C THR A 34 7.41 -20.43 -4.50
N SER A 35 7.99 -21.17 -5.44
CA SER A 35 9.04 -20.64 -6.29
C SER A 35 8.51 -19.51 -7.19
N GLU A 36 9.39 -18.58 -7.64
CA GLU A 36 8.97 -17.45 -8.48
C GLU A 36 8.37 -17.92 -9.82
N LEU A 37 8.87 -19.03 -10.35
CA LEU A 37 8.38 -19.63 -11.60
C LEU A 37 7.01 -20.28 -11.42
N ASP A 38 6.84 -21.07 -10.36
CA ASP A 38 5.57 -21.73 -10.07
C ASP A 38 4.47 -20.71 -9.76
N LEU A 39 4.82 -19.63 -9.06
CA LEU A 39 3.89 -18.54 -8.77
C LEU A 39 3.45 -17.78 -10.03
N ALA A 40 4.35 -17.63 -11.02
CA ALA A 40 4.03 -16.96 -12.28
C ALA A 40 2.99 -17.73 -13.10
N GLU A 41 2.96 -19.05 -12.97
CA GLU A 41 2.04 -19.95 -13.67
C GLU A 41 0.75 -20.24 -12.88
N GLU A 42 0.62 -19.71 -11.67
CA GLU A 42 -0.54 -19.99 -10.79
C GLU A 42 -1.71 -19.05 -11.09
N ASP A 43 -2.55 -19.40 -12.05
CA ASP A 43 -3.73 -18.63 -12.48
C ASP A 43 -4.71 -18.30 -11.34
N GLU A 44 -4.85 -19.17 -10.36
CA GLU A 44 -5.74 -18.96 -9.22
C GLU A 44 -5.23 -17.84 -8.32
N PHE A 45 -3.94 -17.79 -8.03
CA PHE A 45 -3.31 -16.71 -7.28
C PHE A 45 -3.54 -15.35 -7.95
N TRP A 46 -3.30 -15.27 -9.26
CA TRP A 46 -3.47 -14.01 -10.01
C TRP A 46 -4.94 -13.60 -10.12
N ARG A 47 -5.85 -14.56 -10.23
CA ARG A 47 -7.30 -14.29 -10.22
C ARG A 47 -7.75 -13.75 -8.86
N GLU A 48 -7.28 -14.33 -7.78
CA GLU A 48 -7.56 -13.89 -6.42
C GLU A 48 -6.99 -12.48 -6.17
N LEU A 49 -5.74 -12.23 -6.56
CA LEU A 49 -5.13 -10.90 -6.46
C LEU A 49 -5.90 -9.85 -7.28
N ARG A 50 -6.32 -10.22 -8.48
CA ARG A 50 -7.13 -9.36 -9.35
C ARG A 50 -8.48 -9.00 -8.74
N SER A 51 -9.08 -9.86 -7.94
CA SER A 51 -10.36 -9.62 -7.29
C SER A 51 -10.33 -8.48 -6.25
N ASP A 52 -9.15 -8.11 -5.76
CA ASP A 52 -8.99 -6.97 -4.87
C ASP A 52 -9.20 -5.62 -5.56
N TYR A 53 -9.22 -5.60 -6.89
CA TYR A 53 -9.34 -4.39 -7.70
C TYR A 53 -10.70 -4.31 -8.40
N LEU A 54 -11.29 -3.12 -8.43
CA LEU A 54 -12.47 -2.86 -9.23
C LEU A 54 -12.05 -2.53 -10.67
N LEU A 55 -12.06 -3.55 -11.52
CA LEU A 55 -11.63 -3.45 -12.92
C LEU A 55 -12.80 -3.31 -13.86
N LYS A 56 -12.65 -2.51 -14.90
CA LYS A 56 -13.59 -2.47 -16.01
C LYS A 56 -13.45 -3.72 -16.88
N SER A 57 -14.56 -4.15 -17.46
CA SER A 57 -14.62 -5.35 -18.33
C SER A 57 -14.37 -5.07 -19.81
N ASP A 58 -14.45 -3.80 -20.22
CA ASP A 58 -14.44 -3.38 -21.62
C ASP A 58 -13.03 -3.05 -22.15
N TYR A 59 -12.02 -3.00 -21.26
CA TYR A 59 -10.62 -2.84 -21.65
C TYR A 59 -9.67 -3.41 -20.61
N VAL A 60 -8.42 -3.66 -21.01
CA VAL A 60 -7.33 -4.07 -20.13
C VAL A 60 -6.41 -2.88 -19.89
N ASN A 61 -6.30 -2.44 -18.64
CA ASN A 61 -5.34 -1.40 -18.28
C ASN A 61 -3.93 -2.01 -18.13
N LEU A 62 -3.03 -1.59 -19.00
CA LEU A 62 -1.62 -2.01 -18.99
C LEU A 62 -0.67 -0.90 -18.49
N GLU A 63 -1.22 0.27 -18.12
CA GLU A 63 -0.44 1.43 -17.77
C GLU A 63 -0.85 1.96 -16.40
N ASN A 64 0.07 1.88 -15.43
CA ASN A 64 -0.08 2.42 -14.08
C ASN A 64 0.90 3.56 -13.77
N GLY A 65 1.68 3.99 -14.75
CA GLY A 65 2.67 5.06 -14.56
C GLY A 65 2.03 6.43 -14.40
N TYR A 66 0.94 6.70 -15.13
CA TYR A 66 0.20 7.94 -15.03
C TYR A 66 -0.76 7.96 -13.84
N TYR A 67 -1.49 6.87 -13.62
CA TYR A 67 -2.38 6.69 -12.48
C TYR A 67 -2.38 5.23 -12.05
N CYS A 68 -1.87 4.95 -10.86
CA CYS A 68 -1.88 3.61 -10.29
C CYS A 68 -3.24 3.31 -9.65
N MET A 69 -3.89 2.24 -10.11
CA MET A 69 -5.11 1.76 -9.47
C MET A 69 -4.83 1.28 -8.05
N LEU A 70 -5.73 1.61 -7.15
CA LEU A 70 -5.69 1.15 -5.77
C LEU A 70 -6.58 -0.09 -5.59
N PRO A 71 -6.15 -1.08 -4.79
CA PRO A 71 -7.03 -2.12 -4.31
C PRO A 71 -8.24 -1.52 -3.59
N GLN A 72 -9.42 -2.13 -3.70
CA GLN A 72 -10.66 -1.57 -3.18
C GLN A 72 -10.60 -1.25 -1.68
N ALA A 73 -9.97 -2.13 -0.89
CA ALA A 73 -9.80 -1.90 0.54
C ALA A 73 -8.95 -0.66 0.84
N LEU A 74 -7.86 -0.45 0.09
CA LEU A 74 -7.00 0.72 0.25
C LEU A 74 -7.72 2.00 -0.21
N LEU A 75 -8.47 1.95 -1.31
CA LEU A 75 -9.27 3.07 -1.79
C LEU A 75 -10.32 3.49 -0.76
N ASN A 76 -11.04 2.54 -0.19
CA ASN A 76 -12.03 2.82 0.85
C ASN A 76 -11.39 3.47 2.09
N ALA A 77 -10.26 2.93 2.55
CA ALA A 77 -9.52 3.51 3.67
C ALA A 77 -9.04 4.94 3.38
N TYR A 78 -8.54 5.19 2.18
CA TYR A 78 -8.15 6.54 1.75
C TYR A 78 -9.33 7.52 1.78
N ILE A 79 -10.49 7.10 1.26
CA ILE A 79 -11.71 7.92 1.28
C ILE A 79 -12.13 8.26 2.72
N GLU A 80 -12.10 7.28 3.64
CA GLU A 80 -12.44 7.52 5.05
C GLU A 80 -11.46 8.50 5.71
N HIS A 81 -10.16 8.39 5.44
CA HIS A 81 -9.18 9.37 5.93
C HIS A 81 -9.42 10.78 5.38
N VAL A 82 -9.79 10.90 4.10
CA VAL A 82 -10.14 12.20 3.52
C VAL A 82 -11.35 12.81 4.24
N LYS A 83 -12.38 12.00 4.53
CA LYS A 83 -13.57 12.45 5.28
C LYS A 83 -13.21 12.91 6.70
N GLU A 84 -12.36 12.13 7.40
CA GLU A 84 -11.92 12.48 8.76
C GLU A 84 -11.11 13.79 8.76
N VAL A 85 -10.15 13.93 7.85
CA VAL A 85 -9.38 15.18 7.73
C VAL A 85 -10.29 16.37 7.41
N ASN A 86 -11.25 16.19 6.52
CA ASN A 86 -12.22 17.24 6.18
C ASN A 86 -13.11 17.62 7.38
N LEU A 87 -13.53 16.65 8.18
CA LEU A 87 -14.33 16.90 9.39
C LEU A 87 -13.56 17.71 10.44
N HIS A 88 -12.30 17.41 10.63
CA HIS A 88 -11.44 18.07 11.61
C HIS A 88 -10.73 19.33 11.08
N ALA A 89 -10.61 19.47 9.77
CA ALA A 89 -10.06 20.63 9.08
C ALA A 89 -8.77 21.20 9.72
N SER A 90 -8.79 22.48 10.06
CA SER A 90 -7.61 23.17 10.64
C SER A 90 -7.16 22.61 11.99
N TYR A 91 -8.04 22.00 12.76
CA TYR A 91 -7.66 21.36 14.03
C TYR A 91 -6.73 20.19 13.78
N TYR A 92 -7.06 19.30 12.82
CA TYR A 92 -6.21 18.19 12.43
C TYR A 92 -4.82 18.69 11.97
N MET A 93 -4.80 19.69 11.09
CA MET A 93 -3.57 20.23 10.52
C MET A 93 -2.63 20.81 11.59
N ARG A 94 -3.19 21.40 12.65
CA ARG A 94 -2.40 22.05 13.72
C ARG A 94 -1.98 21.09 14.84
N THR A 95 -2.72 20.00 15.05
CA THR A 95 -2.53 19.14 16.22
C THR A 95 -2.03 17.74 15.89
N LYS A 96 -2.46 17.15 14.77
CA LYS A 96 -2.19 15.74 14.44
C LYS A 96 -1.30 15.53 13.21
N GLN A 97 -1.41 16.38 12.20
CA GLN A 97 -0.71 16.21 10.92
C GLN A 97 0.80 16.02 11.09
N GLY A 98 1.44 16.78 11.99
CA GLY A 98 2.89 16.70 12.19
C GLY A 98 3.34 15.33 12.70
N SER A 99 2.64 14.78 13.68
CA SER A 99 2.93 13.45 14.23
C SER A 99 2.65 12.34 13.24
N ASP A 100 1.54 12.44 12.50
CA ASP A 100 1.19 11.46 11.48
C ASP A 100 2.19 11.47 10.32
N LYS A 101 2.61 12.67 9.88
CA LYS A 101 3.65 12.81 8.86
C LYS A 101 4.98 12.19 9.31
N LYS A 102 5.40 12.44 10.55
CA LYS A 102 6.62 11.83 11.12
C LYS A 102 6.54 10.31 11.11
N ARG A 103 5.44 9.74 11.58
CA ARG A 103 5.21 8.28 11.57
C ARG A 103 5.26 7.69 10.16
N ILE A 104 4.74 8.40 9.15
CA ILE A 104 4.80 7.96 7.74
C ILE A 104 6.24 8.00 7.24
N VAL A 105 6.99 9.05 7.52
CA VAL A 105 8.41 9.16 7.16
C VAL A 105 9.23 8.02 7.75
N GLU A 106 9.05 7.72 9.05
CA GLU A 106 9.72 6.60 9.72
C GLU A 106 9.43 5.25 9.02
N LYS A 107 8.17 5.00 8.64
CA LYS A 107 7.79 3.79 7.90
C LYS A 107 8.39 3.74 6.50
N LEU A 108 8.37 4.84 5.77
CA LEU A 108 8.95 4.93 4.42
C LEU A 108 10.47 4.75 4.45
N ALA A 109 11.15 5.26 5.46
CA ALA A 109 12.58 5.09 5.66
C ALA A 109 12.97 3.61 5.79
N VAL A 110 12.18 2.83 6.55
CA VAL A 110 12.38 1.38 6.66
C VAL A 110 12.24 0.69 5.29
N LEU A 111 11.28 1.10 4.47
CA LEU A 111 11.09 0.55 3.12
C LEU A 111 12.22 0.93 2.17
N ALA A 112 12.64 2.18 2.23
CA ALA A 112 13.69 2.71 1.37
C ALA A 112 15.12 2.29 1.82
N ASP A 113 15.23 1.64 3.00
CA ASP A 113 16.50 1.26 3.61
C ASP A 113 17.43 2.45 3.85
N CYS A 114 16.86 3.53 4.40
CA CYS A 114 17.56 4.79 4.72
C CYS A 114 17.12 5.33 6.08
N SER A 115 17.73 6.41 6.55
CA SER A 115 17.30 7.08 7.79
C SER A 115 16.12 8.03 7.53
N PRO A 116 15.23 8.27 8.51
CA PRO A 116 14.11 9.20 8.36
C PRO A 116 14.54 10.63 8.00
N GLU A 117 15.74 11.05 8.39
CA GLU A 117 16.30 12.37 8.12
C GLU A 117 16.69 12.56 6.63
N GLU A 118 16.86 11.46 5.90
CA GLU A 118 17.16 11.47 4.46
C GLU A 118 15.90 11.57 3.59
N LEU A 119 14.70 11.53 4.22
CA LEU A 119 13.43 11.58 3.50
C LEU A 119 12.69 12.90 3.71
N VAL A 120 12.25 13.48 2.60
CA VAL A 120 11.39 14.66 2.60
C VAL A 120 10.09 14.35 1.86
N ILE A 121 8.96 14.51 2.55
CA ILE A 121 7.64 14.43 1.92
C ILE A 121 7.28 15.84 1.43
N THR A 122 7.22 16.01 0.11
CA THR A 122 6.78 17.23 -0.55
C THR A 122 5.35 17.11 -1.05
N ARG A 123 4.74 18.25 -1.35
CA ARG A 123 3.56 18.31 -2.22
C ARG A 123 4.01 18.26 -3.67
N ASN A 124 3.03 18.10 -4.57
CA ASN A 124 3.28 18.10 -6.01
C ASN A 124 4.31 19.16 -6.41
N ALA A 125 5.18 18.74 -7.29
CA ALA A 125 6.15 19.63 -7.91
C ALA A 125 5.43 20.66 -8.77
#